data_7176a118df566482cb16fea316a9eef3
#
_entry.id   7176a118df566482cb16fea316a9eef3
#
_cell.length_a   1.000
_cell.length_b   1.000
_cell.length_c   1.000
_cell.angle_alpha   90.00
_cell.angle_beta   90.00
_cell.angle_gamma   90.00
#
_symmetry.space_group_name_H-M   'P 1'
#
loop_
_entity.id
_entity.type
_entity.pdbx_description
1 polymer ?
#
loop_
_entity_poly.entity_id
_entity_poly.type
_entity_poly.pdbx_seq_one_letter_code
_entity_poly.pdbx_strand_id
1 'polypeptide(L)'
;KHHWKVTEVKNILIAPPNKGVNYFTGQKLDVWVNDLQNVFKNFNVKVRLKNSTGAGRGERYSSLWNDFDWADLVVSCASASTAEAFWYGKKVISLGPCPTLMCDTGSLENFINPVEPANRDKWHEHIGWIQFLESEWESGNAQEMTAVYQGWGTT
;
A
#
# COMPACT_ATOMS: atom_id res chain seq x y z
N LYS A 1 1.97 -11.42 -9.99
CA LYS A 1 3.11 -10.70 -9.37
C LYS A 1 3.88 -9.95 -10.42
N HIS A 2 4.09 -8.66 -10.21
CA HIS A 2 4.98 -7.84 -11.05
C HIS A 2 6.41 -7.91 -10.51
N HIS A 3 7.40 -7.81 -11.41
CA HIS A 3 8.79 -7.70 -11.02
C HIS A 3 9.04 -6.40 -10.25
N TRP A 4 10.05 -6.42 -9.38
CA TRP A 4 10.52 -5.21 -8.70
C TRP A 4 11.03 -4.21 -9.73
N LYS A 5 10.57 -2.94 -9.62
CA LYS A 5 10.80 -1.92 -10.64
C LYS A 5 11.67 -0.76 -10.15
N VAL A 6 11.96 -0.73 -8.85
CA VAL A 6 12.62 0.43 -8.25
C VAL A 6 14.13 0.21 -8.21
N THR A 7 14.87 1.05 -8.94
CA THR A 7 16.33 1.10 -8.94
C THR A 7 16.87 2.34 -8.21
N GLU A 8 16.06 3.37 -8.11
CA GLU A 8 16.36 4.63 -7.43
C GLU A 8 15.04 5.27 -7.00
N VAL A 9 15.03 6.02 -5.92
CA VAL A 9 13.85 6.78 -5.46
C VAL A 9 14.01 8.25 -5.88
N LYS A 10 13.20 8.69 -6.84
CA LYS A 10 13.12 10.10 -7.30
C LYS A 10 11.69 10.64 -7.21
N ASN A 11 10.71 9.80 -7.49
CA ASN A 11 9.30 10.16 -7.62
C ASN A 11 8.50 9.52 -6.48
N ILE A 12 7.85 10.34 -5.69
CA ILE A 12 7.13 9.91 -4.49
C ILE A 12 5.65 10.24 -4.63
N LEU A 13 4.82 9.20 -4.54
CA LEU A 13 3.36 9.32 -4.51
C LEU A 13 2.86 9.27 -3.06
N ILE A 14 2.27 10.35 -2.60
CA ILE A 14 1.52 10.37 -1.34
C ILE A 14 0.05 10.08 -1.67
N ALA A 15 -0.46 8.95 -1.19
CA ALA A 15 -1.82 8.45 -1.47
C ALA A 15 -2.61 8.22 -0.17
N PRO A 16 -3.06 9.29 0.50
CA PRO A 16 -3.78 9.16 1.77
C PRO A 16 -5.16 8.53 1.58
N PRO A 17 -5.67 7.78 2.57
CA PRO A 17 -7.06 7.36 2.61
C PRO A 17 -7.97 8.56 2.89
N ASN A 18 -9.23 8.51 2.43
CA ASN A 18 -10.17 9.64 2.59
C ASN A 18 -10.47 10.03 4.05
N LYS A 19 -10.50 9.07 4.96
CA LYS A 19 -10.92 9.30 6.36
C LYS A 19 -10.00 8.67 7.41
N GLY A 20 -9.03 7.87 7.00
CA GLY A 20 -8.22 7.08 7.94
C GLY A 20 -7.08 7.84 8.60
N VAL A 21 -6.59 8.92 7.98
CA VAL A 21 -5.42 9.65 8.50
C VAL A 21 -5.68 10.14 9.92
N ASN A 22 -6.77 10.86 10.16
CA ASN A 22 -7.09 11.40 11.48
C ASN A 22 -7.25 10.28 12.53
N TYR A 23 -7.88 9.16 12.16
CA TYR A 23 -8.09 8.04 13.06
C TYR A 23 -6.77 7.39 13.51
N PHE A 24 -5.82 7.20 12.59
CA PHE A 24 -4.56 6.50 12.86
C PHE A 24 -3.43 7.41 13.33
N THR A 25 -3.44 8.69 12.96
CA THR A 25 -2.33 9.62 13.26
C THR A 25 -2.72 10.74 14.23
N GLY A 26 -4.02 10.94 14.48
CA GLY A 26 -4.53 12.07 15.24
C GLY A 26 -4.43 13.42 14.51
N GLN A 27 -3.90 13.44 13.27
CA GLN A 27 -3.69 14.65 12.48
C GLN A 27 -4.81 14.85 11.45
N LYS A 28 -5.09 16.10 11.09
CA LYS A 28 -5.92 16.41 9.93
C LYS A 28 -5.18 16.03 8.65
N LEU A 29 -5.93 15.67 7.60
CA LEU A 29 -5.40 15.20 6.34
C LEU A 29 -4.43 16.20 5.69
N ASP A 30 -4.79 17.48 5.68
CA ASP A 30 -3.97 18.57 5.12
C ASP A 30 -2.65 18.75 5.87
N VAL A 31 -2.66 18.68 7.19
CA VAL A 31 -1.45 18.75 8.03
C VAL A 31 -0.53 17.56 7.73
N TRP A 32 -1.09 16.35 7.74
CA TRP A 32 -0.33 15.14 7.45
C TRP A 32 0.30 15.13 6.06
N VAL A 33 -0.44 15.61 5.04
CA VAL A 33 0.10 15.73 3.67
C VAL A 33 1.22 16.76 3.62
N ASN A 34 1.05 17.92 4.25
CA ASN A 34 2.08 18.97 4.29
C ASN A 34 3.35 18.49 5.00
N ASP A 35 3.22 17.76 6.11
CA ASP A 35 4.36 17.20 6.84
C ASP A 35 5.16 16.24 5.95
N LEU A 36 4.47 15.34 5.23
CA LEU A 36 5.13 14.44 4.29
C LEU A 36 5.77 15.17 3.10
N GLN A 37 5.13 16.20 2.56
CA GLN A 37 5.73 17.01 1.49
C GLN A 37 7.00 17.72 1.99
N ASN A 38 7.06 18.14 3.25
CA ASN A 38 8.25 18.69 3.86
C ASN A 38 9.37 17.65 4.03
N VAL A 39 9.03 16.43 4.46
CA VAL A 39 9.99 15.31 4.54
C VAL A 39 10.61 15.02 3.17
N PHE A 40 9.79 15.05 2.12
CA PHE A 40 10.19 14.69 0.76
C PHE A 40 10.52 15.90 -0.13
N LYS A 41 10.79 17.09 0.44
CA LYS A 41 10.97 18.37 -0.30
C LYS A 41 12.04 18.35 -1.39
N ASN A 42 13.01 17.43 -1.32
CA ASN A 42 14.09 17.26 -2.30
C ASN A 42 13.76 16.25 -3.41
N PHE A 43 12.54 15.72 -3.43
CA PHE A 43 12.07 14.71 -4.39
C PHE A 43 10.93 15.27 -5.23
N ASN A 44 10.61 14.60 -6.33
CA ASN A 44 9.39 14.87 -7.08
C ASN A 44 8.20 14.27 -6.32
N VAL A 45 7.33 15.11 -5.78
CA VAL A 45 6.19 14.66 -4.97
C VAL A 45 4.88 14.90 -5.70
N LYS A 46 4.05 13.86 -5.75
CA LYS A 46 2.67 13.92 -6.22
C LYS A 46 1.74 13.49 -5.09
N VAL A 47 0.67 14.25 -4.87
CA VAL A 47 -0.37 13.91 -3.90
C VAL A 47 -1.62 13.46 -4.66
N ARG A 48 -2.10 12.25 -4.36
CA ARG A 48 -3.33 11.71 -4.92
C ARG A 48 -4.41 11.62 -3.84
N LEU A 49 -5.26 12.61 -3.80
CA LEU A 49 -6.47 12.55 -2.94
C LEU A 49 -7.53 11.64 -3.60
N LYS A 50 -8.18 10.81 -2.80
CA LYS A 50 -9.35 10.06 -3.26
C LYS A 50 -10.50 11.03 -3.48
N ASN A 51 -11.01 11.12 -4.71
CA ASN A 51 -12.20 11.91 -4.99
C ASN A 51 -13.41 11.32 -4.22
N SER A 52 -14.07 12.16 -3.46
CA SER A 52 -15.31 11.81 -2.73
C SER A 52 -16.51 11.60 -3.67
N THR A 53 -16.43 12.09 -4.89
CA THR A 53 -17.46 11.96 -5.92
C THR A 53 -17.26 10.64 -6.66
N GLY A 54 -18.22 9.75 -6.54
CA GLY A 54 -18.32 8.39 -7.05
C GLY A 54 -18.02 8.11 -8.53
N ALA A 55 -16.95 8.64 -9.07
CA ALA A 55 -16.42 8.26 -10.38
C ALA A 55 -16.25 6.74 -10.45
N GLY A 56 -16.74 6.13 -11.48
CA GLY A 56 -16.86 4.69 -11.64
C GLY A 56 -15.55 3.93 -11.39
N ARG A 57 -15.65 2.71 -10.93
CA ARG A 57 -14.48 1.86 -10.58
C ARG A 57 -13.44 1.78 -11.71
N GLY A 58 -13.85 1.83 -12.97
CA GLY A 58 -12.96 1.72 -14.14
C GLY A 58 -12.01 2.90 -14.32
N GLU A 59 -12.47 4.15 -14.16
CA GLU A 59 -11.63 5.35 -14.30
C GLU A 59 -10.63 5.48 -13.15
N ARG A 60 -10.98 5.01 -11.94
CA ARG A 60 -10.07 5.02 -10.80
C ARG A 60 -8.89 4.07 -11.01
N TYR A 61 -9.14 2.89 -11.58
CA TYR A 61 -8.08 1.90 -11.78
C TYR A 61 -7.04 2.37 -12.80
N SER A 62 -7.47 2.92 -13.94
CA SER A 62 -6.54 3.40 -14.97
C SER A 62 -5.63 4.50 -14.44
N SER A 63 -6.19 5.48 -13.72
CA SER A 63 -5.38 6.59 -13.19
C SER A 63 -4.45 6.17 -12.04
N LEU A 64 -4.80 5.17 -11.22
CA LEU A 64 -3.93 4.65 -10.16
C LEU A 64 -2.71 3.92 -10.73
N TRP A 65 -2.91 3.11 -11.76
CA TRP A 65 -1.80 2.44 -12.45
C TRP A 65 -0.83 3.41 -13.09
N ASN A 66 -1.32 4.50 -13.71
CA ASN A 66 -0.48 5.57 -14.25
C ASN A 66 0.33 6.25 -13.16
N ASP A 67 -0.27 6.46 -11.96
CA ASP A 67 0.45 7.00 -10.82
C ASP A 67 1.53 6.03 -10.30
N PHE A 68 1.25 4.73 -10.31
CA PHE A 68 2.25 3.73 -9.95
C PHE A 68 3.37 3.62 -10.98
N ASP A 69 3.08 3.76 -12.28
CA ASP A 69 4.14 3.77 -13.30
C ASP A 69 5.09 4.95 -13.10
N TRP A 70 4.58 6.11 -12.72
CA TRP A 70 5.37 7.29 -12.43
C TRP A 70 6.15 7.18 -11.10
N ALA A 71 5.56 6.64 -10.05
CA ALA A 71 6.14 6.60 -8.72
C ALA A 71 7.26 5.55 -8.56
N ASP A 72 8.28 5.86 -7.80
CA ASP A 72 9.28 4.92 -7.28
C ASP A 72 8.92 4.46 -5.86
N LEU A 73 8.36 5.39 -5.06
CA LEU A 73 7.90 5.18 -3.70
C LEU A 73 6.44 5.61 -3.56
N VAL A 74 5.63 4.76 -2.92
CA VAL A 74 4.25 5.09 -2.55
C VAL A 74 4.12 5.15 -1.03
N VAL A 75 3.65 6.27 -0.52
CA VAL A 75 3.44 6.51 0.92
C VAL A 75 1.96 6.66 1.20
N SER A 76 1.46 5.92 2.16
CA SER A 76 0.06 6.01 2.58
C SER A 76 -0.10 5.71 4.07
N CYS A 77 -1.34 5.86 4.57
CA CYS A 77 -1.71 5.52 5.93
C CYS A 77 -2.94 4.61 5.89
N ALA A 78 -2.80 3.36 6.35
CA ALA A 78 -3.89 2.39 6.43
C ALA A 78 -4.71 2.25 5.12
N SER A 79 -4.04 2.12 3.99
CA SER A 79 -4.69 2.11 2.67
C SER A 79 -4.28 0.89 1.85
N ALA A 80 -5.23 0.29 1.13
CA ALA A 80 -4.98 -0.78 0.17
C ALA A 80 -4.04 -0.35 -0.97
N SER A 81 -3.93 0.95 -1.27
CA SER A 81 -3.04 1.46 -2.33
C SER A 81 -1.57 1.10 -2.10
N THR A 82 -1.11 0.94 -0.84
CA THR A 82 0.24 0.45 -0.57
C THR A 82 0.40 -1.03 -0.94
N ALA A 83 -0.59 -1.86 -0.65
CA ALA A 83 -0.58 -3.27 -1.04
C ALA A 83 -0.61 -3.42 -2.57
N GLU A 84 -1.45 -2.64 -3.26
CA GLU A 84 -1.53 -2.62 -4.72
C GLU A 84 -0.21 -2.14 -5.35
N ALA A 85 0.40 -1.07 -4.83
CA ALA A 85 1.69 -0.57 -5.29
C ALA A 85 2.82 -1.58 -5.07
N PHE A 86 2.84 -2.23 -3.90
CA PHE A 86 3.83 -3.26 -3.58
C PHE A 86 3.68 -4.50 -4.47
N TRP A 87 2.43 -4.92 -4.75
CA TRP A 87 2.13 -5.93 -5.74
C TRP A 87 2.67 -5.56 -7.12
N TYR A 88 2.52 -4.29 -7.50
CA TYR A 88 2.99 -3.75 -8.78
C TYR A 88 4.52 -3.61 -8.87
N GLY A 89 5.26 -3.90 -7.80
CA GLY A 89 6.73 -3.87 -7.78
C GLY A 89 7.31 -2.53 -7.37
N LYS A 90 6.56 -1.72 -6.64
CA LYS A 90 7.01 -0.42 -6.12
C LYS A 90 7.41 -0.52 -4.66
N LYS A 91 8.34 0.34 -4.25
CA LYS A 91 8.63 0.56 -2.84
C LYS A 91 7.43 1.21 -2.16
N VAL A 92 7.13 0.83 -0.93
CA VAL A 92 6.02 1.40 -0.18
C VAL A 92 6.42 1.71 1.25
N ILE A 93 5.76 2.73 1.83
CA ILE A 93 5.77 3.01 3.27
C ILE A 93 4.32 3.14 3.71
N SER A 94 3.91 2.31 4.68
CA SER A 94 2.61 2.43 5.32
C SER A 94 2.78 3.01 6.72
N LEU A 95 2.19 4.17 6.96
CA LEU A 95 2.21 4.86 8.26
C LEU A 95 1.00 4.49 9.14
N GLY A 96 0.39 3.34 8.87
CA GLY A 96 -0.74 2.78 9.61
C GLY A 96 -0.99 1.33 9.23
N PRO A 97 -1.95 0.66 9.84
CA PRO A 97 -2.25 -0.75 9.56
C PRO A 97 -2.48 -1.00 8.08
N CYS A 98 -1.70 -1.92 7.51
CA CYS A 98 -1.77 -2.29 6.09
C CYS A 98 -1.18 -3.70 5.93
N PRO A 99 -1.65 -4.49 4.95
CA PRO A 99 -1.08 -5.81 4.68
C PRO A 99 0.43 -5.80 4.39
N THR A 100 1.00 -4.68 3.93
CA THR A 100 2.43 -4.55 3.66
C THR A 100 3.31 -4.41 4.91
N LEU A 101 2.73 -4.18 6.09
CA LEU A 101 3.51 -4.15 7.35
C LEU A 101 4.21 -5.47 7.69
N MET A 102 3.79 -6.57 7.08
CA MET A 102 4.44 -7.87 7.23
C MET A 102 5.78 -7.95 6.46
N CYS A 103 6.04 -6.99 5.59
CA CYS A 103 7.27 -6.88 4.81
C CYS A 103 8.16 -5.77 5.39
N ASP A 104 9.46 -5.92 5.22
CA ASP A 104 10.37 -4.79 5.41
C ASP A 104 10.27 -3.86 4.19
N THR A 105 9.36 -2.91 4.29
CA THR A 105 9.12 -1.92 3.23
C THR A 105 9.91 -0.61 3.45
N GLY A 106 10.67 -0.53 4.55
CA GLY A 106 11.41 0.67 4.95
C GLY A 106 10.59 1.65 5.79
N SER A 107 11.26 2.70 6.23
CA SER A 107 10.69 3.76 7.06
C SER A 107 10.96 5.13 6.45
N LEU A 108 10.39 6.18 7.05
CA LEU A 108 10.67 7.57 6.64
C LEU A 108 12.14 7.94 6.82
N GLU A 109 12.88 7.26 7.69
CA GLU A 109 14.33 7.47 7.90
C GLU A 109 15.18 6.74 6.86
N ASN A 110 14.66 5.65 6.27
CA ASN A 110 15.40 4.79 5.34
C ASN A 110 14.62 4.49 4.06
N PHE A 111 13.94 5.49 3.49
CA PHE A 111 13.15 5.28 2.28
C PHE A 111 13.97 5.29 0.98
N ILE A 112 15.18 5.82 1.01
CA ILE A 112 16.03 6.00 -0.19
C ILE A 112 16.53 4.65 -0.72
N ASN A 113 16.67 3.63 0.13
CA ASN A 113 17.14 2.32 -0.28
C ASN A 113 16.11 1.58 -1.15
N PRO A 114 16.36 1.36 -2.46
CA PRO A 114 15.41 0.77 -3.38
C PRO A 114 15.42 -0.76 -3.40
N VAL A 115 16.13 -1.42 -2.49
CA VAL A 115 16.26 -2.88 -2.47
C VAL A 115 14.90 -3.55 -2.30
N GLU A 116 14.65 -4.59 -3.10
CA GLU A 116 13.46 -5.42 -2.96
C GLU A 116 13.48 -6.14 -1.62
N PRO A 117 12.40 -6.07 -0.81
CA PRO A 117 12.35 -6.80 0.45
C PRO A 117 12.45 -8.31 0.25
N ALA A 118 13.34 -8.96 1.01
CA ALA A 118 13.60 -10.40 0.89
C ALA A 118 12.35 -11.28 1.13
N ASN A 119 11.40 -10.80 1.91
CA ASN A 119 10.15 -11.50 2.22
C ASN A 119 8.99 -11.18 1.27
N ARG A 120 9.24 -10.43 0.18
CA ARG A 120 8.19 -10.03 -0.77
C ARG A 120 7.50 -11.23 -1.42
N ASP A 121 8.22 -12.31 -1.70
CA ASP A 121 7.63 -13.52 -2.27
C ASP A 121 6.67 -14.19 -1.31
N LYS A 122 7.06 -14.33 -0.05
CA LYS A 122 6.17 -14.84 1.01
C LYS A 122 4.93 -13.95 1.20
N TRP A 123 5.10 -12.65 1.10
CA TRP A 123 3.98 -11.70 1.16
C TRP A 123 3.00 -11.91 0.01
N HIS A 124 3.48 -12.14 -1.22
CA HIS A 124 2.62 -12.44 -2.37
C HIS A 124 1.81 -13.71 -2.17
N GLU A 125 2.44 -14.77 -1.68
CA GLU A 125 1.76 -16.00 -1.33
C GLU A 125 0.68 -15.76 -0.28
N HIS A 126 1.05 -15.05 0.79
CA HIS A 126 0.17 -14.72 1.90
C HIS A 126 -1.07 -13.93 1.48
N ILE A 127 -0.88 -12.86 0.71
CA ILE A 127 -1.99 -12.04 0.21
C ILE A 127 -2.90 -12.85 -0.71
N GLY A 128 -2.35 -13.75 -1.51
CA GLY A 128 -3.14 -14.66 -2.34
C GLY A 128 -4.08 -15.55 -1.52
N TRP A 129 -3.61 -16.02 -0.36
CA TRP A 129 -4.41 -16.88 0.53
C TRP A 129 -5.49 -16.15 1.35
N ILE A 130 -5.36 -14.86 1.57
CA ILE A 130 -6.32 -14.07 2.35
C ILE A 130 -7.29 -13.25 1.49
N GLN A 131 -7.22 -13.33 0.18
CA GLN A 131 -8.16 -12.70 -0.74
C GLN A 131 -9.23 -13.70 -1.15
N PHE A 132 -10.44 -13.50 -0.64
CA PHE A 132 -11.59 -14.36 -0.91
C PHE A 132 -12.62 -13.64 -1.77
N LEU A 133 -13.30 -14.39 -2.62
CA LEU A 133 -14.47 -13.92 -3.34
C LEU A 133 -15.67 -13.78 -2.39
N GLU A 134 -16.62 -12.93 -2.73
CA GLU A 134 -17.86 -12.75 -1.95
C GLU A 134 -18.59 -14.09 -1.75
N SER A 135 -18.64 -14.91 -2.81
CA SER A 135 -19.23 -16.26 -2.75
C SER A 135 -18.52 -17.21 -1.78
N GLU A 136 -17.22 -17.06 -1.57
CA GLU A 136 -16.46 -17.86 -0.61
C GLU A 136 -16.75 -17.44 0.83
N TRP A 137 -17.01 -16.15 1.08
CA TRP A 137 -17.51 -15.66 2.37
C TRP A 137 -18.93 -16.16 2.66
N GLU A 138 -19.83 -16.11 1.67
CA GLU A 138 -21.21 -16.57 1.79
C GLU A 138 -21.32 -18.08 2.02
N SER A 139 -20.43 -18.86 1.41
CA SER A 139 -20.40 -20.33 1.58
C SER A 139 -19.72 -20.83 2.87
N GLY A 140 -19.03 -19.95 3.59
CA GLY A 140 -18.22 -20.32 4.76
C GLY A 140 -16.80 -20.80 4.44
N ASN A 141 -16.45 -21.01 3.17
CA ASN A 141 -15.12 -21.48 2.77
C ASN A 141 -14.01 -20.51 3.18
N ALA A 142 -14.23 -19.21 3.12
CA ALA A 142 -13.27 -18.20 3.54
C ALA A 142 -12.92 -18.32 5.03
N GLN A 143 -13.89 -18.59 5.87
CA GLN A 143 -13.72 -18.79 7.31
C GLN A 143 -12.91 -20.05 7.62
N GLU A 144 -13.19 -21.16 6.92
CA GLU A 144 -12.45 -22.41 7.06
C GLU A 144 -10.98 -22.24 6.63
N MET A 145 -10.73 -21.64 5.46
CA MET A 145 -9.38 -21.38 4.96
C MET A 145 -8.61 -20.44 5.89
N THR A 146 -9.26 -19.42 6.43
CA THR A 146 -8.63 -18.49 7.39
C THR A 146 -8.24 -19.21 8.69
N ALA A 147 -9.07 -20.13 9.18
CA ALA A 147 -8.79 -20.93 10.36
C ALA A 147 -7.59 -21.86 10.15
N VAL A 148 -7.50 -22.53 9.00
CA VAL A 148 -6.35 -23.35 8.61
C VAL A 148 -5.08 -22.51 8.55
N TYR A 149 -5.15 -21.32 7.94
CA TYR A 149 -4.01 -20.41 7.81
C TYR A 149 -3.49 -19.92 9.18
N GLN A 150 -4.38 -19.56 10.12
CA GLN A 150 -3.99 -19.18 11.47
C GLN A 150 -3.31 -20.32 12.25
N GLY A 151 -3.66 -21.58 11.95
CA GLY A 151 -3.00 -22.76 12.50
C GLY A 151 -1.57 -22.99 12.00
N TRP A 152 -1.21 -22.47 10.84
CA TRP A 152 0.13 -22.63 10.25
C TRP A 152 1.16 -21.66 10.85
N GLY A 153 0.73 -20.61 11.54
CA GLY A 153 1.61 -19.63 12.19
C GLY A 153 2.08 -20.02 13.60
N THR A 154 1.68 -21.19 14.10
CA THR A 154 1.93 -21.64 15.49
C THR A 154 2.88 -22.84 15.61
N THR A 155 3.58 -23.19 14.52
CA THR A 155 4.60 -24.27 14.55
C THR A 155 6.00 -23.74 14.34
#